data_19d32fa0099c56812411af721e91f437
#
_entry.id   19d32fa0099c56812411af721e91f437
#
_cell.length_a   1.000
_cell.length_b   1.000
_cell.length_c   1.000
_cell.angle_alpha   90.00
_cell.angle_beta   90.00
_cell.angle_gamma   90.00
#
_symmetry.space_group_name_H-M   'P 1'
#
loop_
_entity.id
_entity.type
_entity.pdbx_description
1 polymer ?
#
loop_
_entity_poly.entity_id
_entity_poly.type
_entity_poly.pdbx_seq_one_letter_code
_entity_poly.pdbx_strand_id
1 'polypeptide(L)'
;QFLTEMKTAFSHLYGKEIKKNPDFGRIVNERHMERLQKILEQDAKYLFCGGEADTLQRYIEPAILDLGKDQNAASMQEELFGPILPVLSYHKLEDAVRFVNKRAKPLALYLFTKKRSAEKFVLERVSSGGVCVNDTISHLINPDLPFGGVGASGMGQYHGKYSFDTFTHEKSVFYKPADWNLPVCYPPFTKGKMNLVKFFLK
;
A
#
# COMPACT_ATOMS: atom_id res chain seq x y z
N GLN A 1 6.93 -8.98 23.30
CA GLN A 1 7.50 -7.62 23.39
C GLN A 1 6.71 -6.62 22.52
N PHE A 2 6.64 -6.78 21.16
CA PHE A 2 5.95 -5.82 20.29
C PHE A 2 4.51 -5.50 20.72
N LEU A 3 3.68 -6.51 21.00
CA LEU A 3 2.29 -6.32 21.43
C LEU A 3 2.19 -5.50 22.74
N THR A 4 3.08 -5.78 23.69
CA THR A 4 3.13 -5.06 24.97
C THR A 4 3.53 -3.60 24.78
N GLU A 5 4.53 -3.32 23.95
CA GLU A 5 4.96 -1.96 23.63
C GLU A 5 3.84 -1.18 22.92
N MET A 6 3.13 -1.82 21.98
CA MET A 6 1.98 -1.20 21.30
C MET A 6 0.85 -0.85 22.28
N LYS A 7 0.51 -1.75 23.21
CA LYS A 7 -0.48 -1.46 24.26
C LYS A 7 -0.05 -0.28 25.14
N THR A 8 1.22 -0.24 25.51
CA THR A 8 1.77 0.89 26.29
C THR A 8 1.71 2.20 25.51
N ALA A 9 2.00 2.15 24.19
CA ALA A 9 1.93 3.32 23.33
C ALA A 9 0.50 3.90 23.25
N PHE A 10 -0.54 3.08 23.21
CA PHE A 10 -1.93 3.58 23.24
C PHE A 10 -2.20 4.41 24.50
N SER A 11 -1.81 3.88 25.68
CA SER A 11 -2.00 4.59 26.95
C SER A 11 -1.15 5.85 27.04
N HIS A 12 0.05 5.84 26.44
CA HIS A 12 0.94 7.01 26.42
C HIS A 12 0.41 8.12 25.52
N LEU A 13 -0.11 7.77 24.33
CA LEU A 13 -0.57 8.73 23.32
C LEU A 13 -1.96 9.29 23.65
N TYR A 14 -2.87 8.44 24.11
CA TYR A 14 -4.28 8.81 24.29
C TYR A 14 -4.76 8.87 25.76
N GLY A 15 -3.88 8.51 26.71
CA GLY A 15 -4.23 8.43 28.13
C GLY A 15 -4.99 7.13 28.47
N LYS A 16 -5.46 7.06 29.74
CA LYS A 16 -6.16 5.87 30.25
C LYS A 16 -7.61 5.78 29.75
N GLU A 17 -8.24 6.89 29.45
CA GLU A 17 -9.64 6.99 28.99
C GLU A 17 -9.69 7.42 27.51
N ILE A 18 -9.22 6.53 26.62
CA ILE A 18 -9.10 6.79 25.18
C ILE A 18 -10.42 7.31 24.58
N LYS A 19 -11.54 6.78 25.04
CA LYS A 19 -12.88 7.19 24.58
C LYS A 19 -13.18 8.68 24.79
N LYS A 20 -12.62 9.26 25.84
CA LYS A 20 -12.79 10.70 26.18
C LYS A 20 -11.76 11.59 25.53
N ASN A 21 -10.71 11.03 24.94
CA ASN A 21 -9.66 11.81 24.31
C ASN A 21 -10.18 12.45 23.00
N PRO A 22 -10.09 13.77 22.84
CA PRO A 22 -10.58 14.48 21.65
C PRO A 22 -9.75 14.20 20.39
N ASP A 23 -8.50 13.75 20.54
CA ASP A 23 -7.61 13.44 19.42
C ASP A 23 -7.85 12.04 18.87
N PHE A 24 -8.65 11.21 19.55
CA PHE A 24 -9.00 9.88 19.06
C PHE A 24 -10.27 9.92 18.20
N GLY A 25 -10.14 9.58 16.93
CA GLY A 25 -11.21 9.63 15.95
C GLY A 25 -12.38 8.68 16.23
N ARG A 26 -13.43 8.79 15.42
CA ARG A 26 -14.61 7.93 15.45
C ARG A 26 -14.78 7.25 14.11
N ILE A 27 -15.46 6.11 14.12
CA ILE A 27 -15.79 5.38 12.90
C ILE A 27 -16.73 6.25 12.05
N VAL A 28 -16.48 6.32 10.76
CA VAL A 28 -17.09 7.28 9.85
C VAL A 28 -18.62 7.18 9.78
N ASN A 29 -19.18 5.98 9.85
CA ASN A 29 -20.61 5.72 9.85
C ASN A 29 -20.99 4.40 10.51
N GLU A 30 -22.30 4.19 10.71
CA GLU A 30 -22.86 3.03 11.39
C GLU A 30 -22.54 1.71 10.66
N ARG A 31 -22.66 1.68 9.33
CA ARG A 31 -22.35 0.47 8.54
C ARG A 31 -20.92 -0.01 8.76
N HIS A 32 -19.96 0.90 8.81
CA HIS A 32 -18.57 0.54 9.09
C HIS A 32 -18.36 0.16 10.56
N MET A 33 -19.12 0.76 11.47
CA MET A 33 -19.13 0.38 12.88
C MET A 33 -19.57 -1.08 13.07
N GLU A 34 -20.72 -1.45 12.51
CA GLU A 34 -21.26 -2.81 12.55
C GLU A 34 -20.29 -3.83 11.91
N ARG A 35 -19.71 -3.48 10.75
CA ARG A 35 -18.73 -4.34 10.07
C ARG A 35 -17.51 -4.62 10.95
N LEU A 36 -16.95 -3.60 11.57
CA LEU A 36 -15.77 -3.74 12.43
C LEU A 36 -16.07 -4.50 13.72
N GLN A 37 -17.25 -4.28 14.33
CA GLN A 37 -17.70 -5.05 15.48
C GLN A 37 -17.84 -6.53 15.14
N LYS A 38 -18.45 -6.86 14.01
CA LYS A 38 -18.57 -8.25 13.54
C LYS A 38 -17.21 -8.92 13.35
N ILE A 39 -16.22 -8.20 12.83
CA ILE A 39 -14.85 -8.72 12.70
C ILE A 39 -14.22 -8.97 14.07
N LEU A 40 -14.38 -8.05 15.02
CA LEU A 40 -13.89 -8.23 16.39
C LEU A 40 -14.54 -9.41 17.09
N GLU A 41 -15.83 -9.61 16.89
CA GLU A 41 -16.56 -10.77 17.44
C GLU A 41 -16.06 -12.10 16.86
N GLN A 42 -15.84 -12.16 15.55
CA GLN A 42 -15.32 -13.35 14.88
C GLN A 42 -13.90 -13.69 15.30
N ASP A 43 -13.09 -12.66 15.54
CA ASP A 43 -11.68 -12.81 15.94
C ASP A 43 -11.45 -12.62 17.44
N ALA A 44 -12.50 -12.65 18.28
CA ALA A 44 -12.42 -12.42 19.73
C ALA A 44 -11.39 -13.29 20.45
N LYS A 45 -11.18 -14.53 19.99
CA LYS A 45 -10.18 -15.45 20.52
C LYS A 45 -8.73 -14.96 20.39
N TYR A 46 -8.48 -14.02 19.48
CA TYR A 46 -7.15 -13.44 19.25
C TYR A 46 -6.95 -12.09 19.95
N LEU A 47 -7.96 -11.59 20.66
CA LEU A 47 -7.89 -10.27 21.28
C LEU A 47 -6.81 -10.23 22.37
N PHE A 48 -5.76 -9.45 22.12
CA PHE A 48 -4.69 -9.20 23.09
C PHE A 48 -5.04 -8.03 24.02
N CYS A 49 -5.61 -6.94 23.48
CA CYS A 49 -6.08 -5.80 24.27
C CYS A 49 -7.02 -4.89 23.47
N GLY A 50 -7.78 -4.05 24.18
CA GLY A 50 -8.71 -3.09 23.61
C GLY A 50 -9.99 -3.73 23.05
N GLY A 51 -10.61 -3.08 22.07
CA GLY A 51 -11.76 -3.63 21.35
C GLY A 51 -13.11 -3.33 21.97
N GLU A 52 -13.20 -2.59 23.10
CA GLU A 52 -14.48 -2.09 23.58
C GLU A 52 -15.15 -1.22 22.52
N ALA A 53 -16.44 -1.42 22.33
CA ALA A 53 -17.21 -0.75 21.31
C ALA A 53 -18.41 -0.01 21.89
N ASP A 54 -18.63 1.22 21.42
CA ASP A 54 -19.86 2.01 21.69
C ASP A 54 -20.46 2.44 20.35
N THR A 55 -21.52 1.76 19.96
CA THR A 55 -22.20 1.99 18.68
C THR A 55 -22.80 3.38 18.59
N LEU A 56 -23.36 3.92 19.69
CA LEU A 56 -23.98 5.24 19.72
C LEU A 56 -22.97 6.35 19.46
N GLN A 57 -21.74 6.18 19.95
CA GLN A 57 -20.65 7.12 19.74
C GLN A 57 -19.75 6.76 18.55
N ARG A 58 -20.04 5.68 17.84
CA ARG A 58 -19.21 5.13 16.77
C ARG A 58 -17.74 4.97 17.20
N TYR A 59 -17.57 4.53 18.43
CA TYR A 59 -16.27 4.34 19.05
C TYR A 59 -15.91 2.86 19.09
N ILE A 60 -14.66 2.57 18.70
CA ILE A 60 -14.00 1.30 18.97
C ILE A 60 -12.67 1.63 19.62
N GLU A 61 -12.42 1.06 20.79
CA GLU A 61 -11.11 1.15 21.44
C GLU A 61 -10.04 0.51 20.55
N PRO A 62 -8.83 1.11 20.46
CA PRO A 62 -7.73 0.49 19.70
C PRO A 62 -7.51 -0.96 20.11
N ALA A 63 -7.72 -1.87 19.18
CA ALA A 63 -7.64 -3.31 19.39
C ALA A 63 -6.40 -3.91 18.76
N ILE A 64 -5.71 -4.79 19.49
CA ILE A 64 -4.62 -5.61 18.96
C ILE A 64 -5.09 -7.06 18.96
N LEU A 65 -4.99 -7.70 17.80
CA LEU A 65 -5.29 -9.12 17.62
C LEU A 65 -3.98 -9.88 17.42
N ASP A 66 -3.63 -10.77 18.34
CA ASP A 66 -2.47 -11.67 18.18
C ASP A 66 -2.88 -12.93 17.41
N LEU A 67 -2.77 -12.87 16.11
CA LEU A 67 -3.14 -13.96 15.21
C LEU A 67 -2.11 -15.11 15.18
N GLY A 68 -0.93 -14.91 15.79
CA GLY A 68 0.17 -15.87 15.70
C GLY A 68 0.52 -16.17 14.26
N LYS A 69 0.03 -17.29 13.72
CA LYS A 69 0.24 -17.70 12.31
C LYS A 69 -1.07 -17.85 11.53
N ASP A 70 -2.21 -17.54 12.11
CA ASP A 70 -3.50 -17.70 11.45
C ASP A 70 -3.73 -16.60 10.42
N GLN A 71 -3.60 -16.96 9.15
CA GLN A 71 -3.79 -16.07 8.00
C GLN A 71 -5.25 -16.00 7.54
N ASN A 72 -6.14 -16.80 8.13
CA ASN A 72 -7.55 -16.92 7.74
C ASN A 72 -8.50 -16.18 8.68
N ALA A 73 -7.98 -15.51 9.70
CA ALA A 73 -8.76 -14.68 10.60
C ALA A 73 -9.63 -13.66 9.81
N ALA A 74 -10.79 -13.30 10.34
CA ALA A 74 -11.71 -12.37 9.68
C ALA A 74 -11.06 -11.02 9.39
N SER A 75 -10.25 -10.52 10.33
CA SER A 75 -9.47 -9.29 10.21
C SER A 75 -8.41 -9.28 9.10
N MET A 76 -8.13 -10.43 8.48
CA MET A 76 -7.17 -10.57 7.39
C MET A 76 -7.82 -10.69 6.00
N GLN A 77 -9.14 -10.63 5.91
CA GLN A 77 -9.86 -10.88 4.64
C GLN A 77 -10.20 -9.61 3.87
N GLU A 78 -10.22 -8.47 4.53
CA GLU A 78 -10.53 -7.17 3.93
C GLU A 78 -9.73 -6.04 4.59
N GLU A 79 -9.69 -4.87 3.96
CA GLU A 79 -9.13 -3.65 4.54
C GLU A 79 -10.01 -3.15 5.69
N LEU A 80 -9.44 -2.98 6.87
CA LEU A 80 -10.20 -2.71 8.09
C LEU A 80 -10.76 -1.28 8.15
N PHE A 81 -9.98 -0.28 7.77
CA PHE A 81 -10.37 1.14 7.93
C PHE A 81 -10.88 1.46 9.34
N GLY A 82 -10.16 0.98 10.34
CA GLY A 82 -10.54 1.15 11.73
C GLY A 82 -9.41 0.84 12.70
N PRO A 83 -9.59 1.06 14.00
CA PRO A 83 -8.54 0.94 14.99
C PRO A 83 -8.29 -0.51 15.44
N ILE A 84 -8.19 -1.43 14.50
CA ILE A 84 -7.95 -2.85 14.74
C ILE A 84 -6.63 -3.22 14.06
N LEU A 85 -5.68 -3.72 14.83
CA LEU A 85 -4.36 -4.14 14.36
C LEU A 85 -4.20 -5.66 14.47
N PRO A 86 -4.40 -6.41 13.38
CA PRO A 86 -4.05 -7.82 13.34
C PRO A 86 -2.54 -7.98 13.22
N VAL A 87 -1.95 -8.81 14.07
CA VAL A 87 -0.52 -9.06 14.15
C VAL A 87 -0.22 -10.53 13.85
N LEU A 88 0.57 -10.76 12.81
CA LEU A 88 1.10 -12.07 12.46
C LEU A 88 2.57 -12.16 12.82
N SER A 89 3.01 -13.31 13.30
CA SER A 89 4.41 -13.59 13.56
C SER A 89 5.06 -14.40 12.43
N TYR A 90 6.31 -14.13 12.16
CA TYR A 90 7.11 -14.90 11.21
C TYR A 90 8.49 -15.25 11.80
N HIS A 91 9.12 -16.30 11.30
CA HIS A 91 10.48 -16.70 11.72
C HIS A 91 11.55 -16.16 10.78
N LYS A 92 11.29 -16.19 9.48
CA LYS A 92 12.19 -15.70 8.44
C LYS A 92 11.54 -14.60 7.65
N LEU A 93 12.30 -13.56 7.29
CA LEU A 93 11.81 -12.43 6.51
C LEU A 93 11.21 -12.87 5.16
N GLU A 94 11.77 -13.94 4.59
CA GLU A 94 11.28 -14.57 3.36
C GLU A 94 9.82 -15.06 3.49
N ASP A 95 9.43 -15.51 4.68
CA ASP A 95 8.06 -15.95 4.93
C ASP A 95 7.09 -14.77 4.91
N ALA A 96 7.48 -13.64 5.51
CA ALA A 96 6.70 -12.40 5.47
C ALA A 96 6.56 -11.87 4.03
N VAL A 97 7.65 -11.81 3.27
CA VAL A 97 7.64 -11.40 1.87
C VAL A 97 6.74 -12.32 1.03
N ARG A 98 6.84 -13.62 1.23
CA ARG A 98 6.01 -14.61 0.54
C ARG A 98 4.53 -14.48 0.89
N PHE A 99 4.22 -14.18 2.16
CA PHE A 99 2.87 -13.92 2.63
C PHE A 99 2.26 -12.71 1.92
N VAL A 100 2.97 -11.58 1.87
CA VAL A 100 2.49 -10.37 1.20
C VAL A 100 2.29 -10.61 -0.30
N ASN A 101 3.25 -11.27 -0.96
CA ASN A 101 3.20 -11.52 -2.40
C ASN A 101 2.11 -12.52 -2.84
N LYS A 102 1.57 -13.33 -1.92
CA LYS A 102 0.42 -14.21 -2.19
C LYS A 102 -0.92 -13.48 -2.19
N ARG A 103 -0.96 -12.23 -1.73
CA ARG A 103 -2.16 -11.41 -1.64
C ARG A 103 -2.19 -10.35 -2.74
N ALA A 104 -3.33 -9.67 -2.86
CA ALA A 104 -3.43 -8.48 -3.68
C ALA A 104 -2.37 -7.45 -3.28
N LYS A 105 -1.80 -6.75 -4.27
CA LYS A 105 -0.77 -5.75 -4.02
C LYS A 105 -1.32 -4.62 -3.17
N PRO A 106 -0.70 -4.30 -2.02
CA PRO A 106 -1.21 -3.27 -1.13
C PRO A 106 -0.96 -1.87 -1.67
N LEU A 107 -1.78 -0.91 -1.22
CA LEU A 107 -1.57 0.51 -1.51
C LEU A 107 -0.27 1.03 -0.88
N ALA A 108 -0.01 0.66 0.37
CA ALA A 108 1.17 1.10 1.10
C ALA A 108 1.86 -0.06 1.83
N LEU A 109 3.19 0.04 1.92
CA LEU A 109 4.04 -0.84 2.71
C LEU A 109 4.84 -0.01 3.70
N TYR A 110 4.75 -0.33 4.99
CA TYR A 110 5.56 0.29 6.04
C TYR A 110 6.58 -0.71 6.56
N LEU A 111 7.85 -0.38 6.42
CA LEU A 111 8.95 -1.26 6.81
C LEU A 111 9.78 -0.62 7.94
N PHE A 112 9.79 -1.23 9.10
CA PHE A 112 10.60 -0.80 10.23
C PHE A 112 11.82 -1.71 10.40
N THR A 113 13.01 -1.19 10.12
CA THR A 113 14.25 -1.95 10.24
C THR A 113 15.47 -1.04 10.38
N LYS A 114 16.49 -1.53 11.09
CA LYS A 114 17.83 -0.93 11.13
C LYS A 114 18.81 -1.63 10.19
N LYS A 115 18.40 -2.74 9.54
CA LYS A 115 19.25 -3.56 8.70
C LYS A 115 19.06 -3.22 7.22
N ARG A 116 20.04 -2.58 6.58
CA ARG A 116 20.02 -2.26 5.15
C ARG A 116 19.79 -3.49 4.25
N SER A 117 20.30 -4.65 4.65
CA SER A 117 20.08 -5.88 3.89
C SER A 117 18.61 -6.32 3.90
N ALA A 118 17.91 -6.15 5.02
CA ALA A 118 16.47 -6.43 5.12
C ALA A 118 15.65 -5.42 4.31
N GLU A 119 16.01 -4.14 4.39
CA GLU A 119 15.40 -3.07 3.58
C GLU A 119 15.49 -3.41 2.09
N LYS A 120 16.71 -3.59 1.58
CA LYS A 120 16.94 -3.95 0.17
C LYS A 120 16.18 -5.21 -0.24
N PHE A 121 16.22 -6.25 0.61
CA PHE A 121 15.53 -7.51 0.35
C PHE A 121 14.03 -7.34 0.16
N VAL A 122 13.37 -6.53 1.01
CA VAL A 122 11.93 -6.28 0.94
C VAL A 122 11.60 -5.40 -0.26
N LEU A 123 12.30 -4.28 -0.46
CA LEU A 123 12.05 -3.33 -1.53
C LEU A 123 12.18 -3.96 -2.93
N GLU A 124 13.10 -4.89 -3.11
CA GLU A 124 13.30 -5.58 -4.38
C GLU A 124 12.25 -6.67 -4.66
N ARG A 125 11.54 -7.16 -3.64
CA ARG A 125 10.69 -8.36 -3.76
C ARG A 125 9.22 -8.15 -3.47
N VAL A 126 8.86 -7.03 -2.86
CA VAL A 126 7.45 -6.69 -2.56
C VAL A 126 7.00 -5.53 -3.43
N SER A 127 5.92 -5.75 -4.19
CA SER A 127 5.27 -4.70 -4.96
C SER A 127 4.15 -4.07 -4.14
N SER A 128 4.16 -2.74 -4.02
CA SER A 128 3.12 -1.93 -3.39
C SER A 128 2.95 -0.61 -4.14
N GLY A 129 1.90 0.14 -3.87
CA GLY A 129 1.71 1.47 -4.42
C GLY A 129 2.81 2.44 -3.95
N GLY A 130 3.06 2.48 -2.65
CA GLY A 130 4.14 3.27 -2.06
C GLY A 130 4.80 2.56 -0.89
N VAL A 131 5.96 3.06 -0.45
CA VAL A 131 6.71 2.51 0.69
C VAL A 131 7.19 3.63 1.60
N CYS A 132 7.05 3.42 2.92
CA CYS A 132 7.76 4.20 3.93
C CYS A 132 8.71 3.29 4.72
N VAL A 133 9.94 3.73 4.91
CA VAL A 133 10.93 3.02 5.73
C VAL A 133 11.13 3.78 7.03
N ASN A 134 10.90 3.09 8.16
CA ASN A 134 10.97 3.60 9.52
C ASN A 134 10.02 4.77 9.81
N ASP A 135 8.92 4.84 9.06
CA ASP A 135 7.85 5.81 9.24
C ASP A 135 6.53 5.26 8.67
N THR A 136 5.44 6.00 8.89
CA THR A 136 4.12 5.74 8.31
C THR A 136 3.60 7.03 7.66
N ILE A 137 2.79 6.89 6.60
CA ILE A 137 2.06 8.02 5.98
C ILE A 137 2.94 9.08 5.29
N SER A 138 4.18 9.35 5.74
CA SER A 138 5.03 10.44 5.25
C SER A 138 5.24 10.44 3.72
N HIS A 139 5.19 9.29 3.06
CA HIS A 139 5.23 9.21 1.59
C HIS A 139 3.98 9.80 0.92
N LEU A 140 2.84 9.85 1.62
CA LEU A 140 1.60 10.49 1.15
C LEU A 140 1.65 12.02 1.30
N ILE A 141 2.36 12.52 2.30
CA ILE A 141 2.41 13.96 2.61
C ILE A 141 3.34 14.70 1.65
N ASN A 142 4.37 14.03 1.13
CA ASN A 142 5.35 14.64 0.24
C ASN A 142 4.76 14.84 -1.18
N PRO A 143 4.59 16.10 -1.63
CA PRO A 143 4.00 16.40 -2.94
C PRO A 143 4.89 16.02 -4.12
N ASP A 144 6.17 15.76 -3.90
CA ASP A 144 7.13 15.37 -4.94
C ASP A 144 7.17 13.86 -5.17
N LEU A 145 6.51 13.08 -4.31
CA LEU A 145 6.39 11.64 -4.47
C LEU A 145 5.05 11.26 -5.09
N PRO A 146 5.05 10.31 -6.05
CA PRO A 146 3.79 9.79 -6.59
C PRO A 146 3.04 9.00 -5.52
N PHE A 147 1.73 9.24 -5.41
CA PHE A 147 0.86 8.45 -4.57
C PHE A 147 -0.22 7.77 -5.40
N GLY A 148 -0.31 6.47 -5.31
CA GLY A 148 -1.29 5.66 -6.02
C GLY A 148 -1.06 4.18 -5.81
N GLY A 149 -2.08 3.38 -6.08
CA GLY A 149 -2.04 1.93 -5.97
C GLY A 149 -1.44 1.24 -7.19
N VAL A 150 -1.31 -0.08 -7.10
CA VAL A 150 -0.87 -0.94 -8.19
C VAL A 150 -1.72 -2.20 -8.27
N GLY A 151 -2.26 -2.52 -9.43
CA GLY A 151 -3.15 -3.67 -9.60
C GLY A 151 -4.45 -3.51 -8.81
N ALA A 152 -4.73 -4.39 -7.87
CA ALA A 152 -5.96 -4.36 -7.07
C ALA A 152 -6.08 -3.14 -6.13
N SER A 153 -4.96 -2.52 -5.73
CA SER A 153 -4.99 -1.32 -4.88
C SER A 153 -5.19 -0.02 -5.63
N GLY A 154 -5.18 -0.02 -6.97
CA GLY A 154 -5.47 1.17 -7.78
C GLY A 154 -4.74 1.20 -9.12
N MET A 155 -5.06 2.23 -9.91
CA MET A 155 -4.41 2.55 -11.18
C MET A 155 -4.09 4.05 -11.20
N GLY A 156 -2.94 4.38 -11.79
CA GLY A 156 -2.48 5.76 -11.84
C GLY A 156 -1.92 6.25 -10.51
N GLN A 157 -1.49 7.48 -10.52
CA GLN A 157 -0.88 8.12 -9.36
C GLN A 157 -1.06 9.64 -9.45
N TYR A 158 -1.02 10.32 -8.31
CA TYR A 158 -1.16 11.76 -8.24
C TYR A 158 -0.10 12.38 -7.32
N HIS A 159 -0.11 13.63 -7.12
CA HIS A 159 0.77 14.63 -6.55
C HIS A 159 1.64 15.34 -7.61
N GLY A 160 1.79 16.66 -7.45
CA GLY A 160 2.66 17.50 -8.25
C GLY A 160 2.61 17.21 -9.76
N LYS A 161 3.75 16.92 -10.33
CA LYS A 161 3.89 16.59 -11.75
C LYS A 161 3.07 15.35 -12.16
N TYR A 162 2.95 14.36 -11.31
CA TYR A 162 2.20 13.13 -11.62
C TYR A 162 0.71 13.38 -11.82
N SER A 163 0.11 14.33 -11.08
CA SER A 163 -1.26 14.77 -11.33
C SER A 163 -1.38 15.44 -12.69
N PHE A 164 -0.44 16.32 -13.03
CA PHE A 164 -0.43 16.97 -14.33
C PHE A 164 -0.34 15.94 -15.47
N ASP A 165 0.60 15.00 -15.38
CA ASP A 165 0.81 13.96 -16.40
C ASP A 165 -0.43 13.04 -16.52
N THR A 166 -1.11 12.73 -15.41
CA THR A 166 -2.32 11.89 -15.39
C THR A 166 -3.50 12.56 -16.10
N PHE A 167 -3.67 13.89 -15.96
CA PHE A 167 -4.80 14.64 -16.53
C PHE A 167 -4.49 15.34 -17.84
N THR A 168 -3.28 15.16 -18.38
CA THR A 168 -2.88 15.73 -19.68
C THR A 168 -2.56 14.64 -20.69
N HIS A 169 -2.56 15.02 -21.96
CA HIS A 169 -2.17 14.14 -23.04
C HIS A 169 -0.87 14.64 -23.67
N GLU A 170 0.15 13.82 -23.68
CA GLU A 170 1.40 14.12 -24.37
C GLU A 170 1.21 13.92 -25.89
N LYS A 171 1.31 15.00 -26.65
CA LYS A 171 1.24 14.97 -28.11
C LYS A 171 2.64 14.81 -28.69
N SER A 172 2.91 13.68 -29.30
CA SER A 172 4.16 13.51 -30.07
C SER A 172 4.12 14.31 -31.34
N VAL A 173 5.19 15.08 -31.59
CA VAL A 173 5.38 15.85 -32.84
C VAL A 173 6.72 15.50 -33.43
N PHE A 174 6.71 14.94 -34.63
CA PHE A 174 7.91 14.62 -35.38
C PHE A 174 8.12 15.63 -36.49
N TYR A 175 9.24 16.33 -36.47
CA TYR A 175 9.63 17.27 -37.51
C TYR A 175 10.61 16.62 -38.47
N LYS A 176 10.25 16.62 -39.75
CA LYS A 176 11.11 16.19 -40.84
C LYS A 176 11.22 17.34 -41.85
N PRO A 177 12.43 17.69 -42.34
CA PRO A 177 12.58 18.64 -43.46
C PRO A 177 11.76 18.16 -44.67
N ALA A 178 11.09 19.09 -45.33
CA ALA A 178 10.22 18.77 -46.48
C ALA A 178 10.97 18.07 -47.62
N ASP A 179 12.22 18.48 -47.80
CA ASP A 179 13.08 18.00 -48.88
C ASP A 179 13.85 16.72 -48.56
N TRP A 180 13.67 16.17 -47.34
CA TRP A 180 14.39 14.98 -46.91
C TRP A 180 13.48 13.78 -46.85
N ASN A 181 13.80 12.77 -47.65
CA ASN A 181 13.08 11.48 -47.63
C ASN A 181 14.05 10.34 -47.41
N LEU A 182 13.61 9.37 -46.61
CA LEU A 182 14.31 8.10 -46.42
C LEU A 182 13.81 7.10 -47.47
N PRO A 183 14.59 6.80 -48.53
CA PRO A 183 14.15 5.89 -49.61
C PRO A 183 13.78 4.50 -49.10
N VAL A 184 14.30 4.11 -47.93
CA VAL A 184 14.00 2.82 -47.28
C VAL A 184 12.52 2.68 -46.86
N CYS A 185 11.83 3.80 -46.63
CA CYS A 185 10.43 3.84 -46.19
C CYS A 185 9.44 3.72 -47.38
N TYR A 186 9.89 3.73 -48.62
CA TYR A 186 9.05 3.76 -49.81
C TYR A 186 9.35 2.59 -50.75
N PRO A 187 8.33 2.09 -51.51
CA PRO A 187 8.56 1.10 -52.54
C PRO A 187 9.55 1.56 -53.62
N PRO A 188 10.18 0.60 -54.34
CA PRO A 188 10.12 -0.84 -54.17
C PRO A 188 10.93 -1.29 -52.96
N PHE A 189 10.40 -2.25 -52.20
CA PHE A 189 11.03 -2.85 -51.04
C PHE A 189 12.01 -3.95 -51.44
N THR A 190 13.21 -3.58 -51.78
CA THR A 190 14.28 -4.53 -52.13
C THR A 190 14.83 -5.27 -50.93
N LYS A 191 15.50 -6.42 -51.15
CA LYS A 191 16.17 -7.18 -50.11
C LYS A 191 17.19 -6.30 -49.30
N GLY A 192 17.89 -5.39 -50.00
CA GLY A 192 18.83 -4.47 -49.35
C GLY A 192 18.13 -3.51 -48.35
N LYS A 193 17.01 -2.90 -48.76
CA LYS A 193 16.22 -2.03 -47.91
C LYS A 193 15.69 -2.80 -46.67
N MET A 194 15.21 -4.01 -46.89
CA MET A 194 14.73 -4.86 -45.80
C MET A 194 15.83 -5.26 -44.81
N ASN A 195 17.04 -5.51 -45.32
CA ASN A 195 18.18 -5.79 -44.43
C ASN A 195 18.60 -4.57 -43.61
N LEU A 196 18.55 -3.39 -44.20
CA LEU A 196 18.82 -2.14 -43.51
C LEU A 196 17.79 -1.88 -42.38
N VAL A 197 16.50 -2.05 -42.64
CA VAL A 197 15.45 -1.94 -41.63
C VAL A 197 15.66 -2.92 -40.50
N LYS A 198 15.95 -4.19 -40.79
CA LYS A 198 16.24 -5.22 -39.80
C LYS A 198 17.47 -4.90 -38.94
N PHE A 199 18.45 -4.20 -39.49
CA PHE A 199 19.63 -3.80 -38.71
C PHE A 199 19.29 -2.72 -37.67
N PHE A 200 18.40 -1.78 -37.98
CA PHE A 200 18.01 -0.69 -37.07
C PHE A 200 16.90 -1.11 -36.05
N LEU A 201 16.18 -2.19 -36.31
CA LEU A 201 15.11 -2.69 -35.44
C LEU A 201 15.59 -3.80 -34.48
N LYS A 202 16.87 -4.12 -34.45
CA LYS A 202 17.50 -4.97 -33.44
C LYS A 202 17.94 -4.15 -32.24
#